data_5fa7e533e951516618c7e335b07fbad4
#
_entry.id   5fa7e533e951516618c7e335b07fbad4
#
_cell.length_a   1.000
_cell.length_b   1.000
_cell.length_c   1.000
_cell.angle_alpha   90.00
_cell.angle_beta   90.00
_cell.angle_gamma   90.00
#
_symmetry.space_group_name_H-M   'P 1'
#
loop_
_entity.id
_entity.type
_entity.pdbx_description
1 polymer ?
#
loop_
_entity_poly.entity_id
_entity_poly.type
_entity_poly.pdbx_seq_one_letter_code
_entity_poly.pdbx_strand_id
1 'polypeptide(L)'
;MSLKAELDAFRSEFMAQVPPEIREAMVRADMELAASGIARRALKAGDRAPDFNLPDARGGHVRLKDLLATGPVVLSFYRGGWCPYCNLELHALQQALPEITRLGAKLVAVSPQTPDESLSTTEKNALSFSVLSDIGSTTAKAFGIAYESCRRIAADLRALRPCFTGEER
;
A
#
# COMPACT_ATOMS: atom_id res chain seq x y z
N MET A 1 -5.22 12.05 -16.25
CA MET A 1 -4.35 10.94 -16.70
C MET A 1 -4.83 9.68 -15.97
N SER A 2 -4.69 8.48 -16.49
CA SER A 2 -5.06 7.28 -15.71
C SER A 2 -3.96 6.93 -14.72
N LEU A 3 -4.32 6.34 -13.57
CA LEU A 3 -3.34 5.86 -12.58
C LEU A 3 -2.25 4.98 -13.21
N LYS A 4 -2.64 4.09 -14.15
CA LYS A 4 -1.67 3.26 -14.86
C LYS A 4 -0.62 4.09 -15.60
N ALA A 5 -1.03 5.13 -16.31
CA ALA A 5 -0.11 6.00 -17.05
C ALA A 5 0.83 6.78 -16.10
N GLU A 6 0.34 7.21 -14.94
CA GLU A 6 1.15 7.88 -13.92
C GLU A 6 2.17 6.93 -13.29
N LEU A 7 1.77 5.70 -12.97
CA LEU A 7 2.67 4.67 -12.45
C LEU A 7 3.74 4.26 -13.47
N ASP A 8 3.37 4.11 -14.74
CA ASP A 8 4.30 3.76 -15.82
C ASP A 8 5.32 4.90 -16.07
N ALA A 9 4.86 6.15 -16.07
CA ALA A 9 5.74 7.33 -16.20
C ALA A 9 6.72 7.43 -15.03
N PHE A 10 6.21 7.34 -13.80
CA PHE A 10 7.05 7.35 -12.60
C PHE A 10 8.08 6.22 -12.62
N ARG A 11 7.66 4.99 -12.98
CA ARG A 11 8.57 3.85 -13.08
C ARG A 11 9.69 4.11 -14.08
N SER A 12 9.35 4.64 -15.26
CA SER A 12 10.34 4.92 -16.31
C SER A 12 11.37 5.95 -15.87
N GLU A 13 10.91 7.04 -15.28
CA GLU A 13 11.77 8.10 -14.75
C GLU A 13 12.66 7.59 -13.60
N PHE A 14 12.07 6.90 -12.64
CA PHE A 14 12.78 6.33 -11.51
C PHE A 14 13.87 5.34 -11.96
N MET A 15 13.53 4.41 -12.85
CA MET A 15 14.49 3.41 -13.35
C MET A 15 15.62 4.01 -14.19
N ALA A 16 15.42 5.18 -14.78
CA ALA A 16 16.48 5.90 -15.49
C ALA A 16 17.52 6.53 -14.54
N GLN A 17 17.08 6.89 -13.31
CA GLN A 17 17.94 7.54 -12.31
C GLN A 17 18.64 6.56 -11.36
N VAL A 18 18.12 5.33 -11.22
CA VAL A 18 18.64 4.32 -10.31
C VAL A 18 19.96 3.71 -10.86
N PRO A 19 21.02 3.60 -10.03
CA PRO A 19 22.26 2.93 -10.42
C PRO A 19 22.02 1.50 -10.95
N PRO A 20 22.81 1.04 -11.92
CA PRO A 20 22.60 -0.28 -12.55
C PRO A 20 22.54 -1.44 -11.56
N GLU A 21 23.43 -1.50 -10.57
CA GLU A 21 23.50 -2.54 -9.54
C GLU A 21 22.23 -2.60 -8.67
N ILE A 22 21.65 -1.44 -8.36
CA ILE A 22 20.40 -1.35 -7.60
C ILE A 22 19.22 -1.79 -8.48
N ARG A 23 19.20 -1.39 -9.74
CA ARG A 23 18.19 -1.81 -10.72
C ARG A 23 18.18 -3.33 -10.88
N GLU A 24 19.34 -3.96 -11.00
CA GLU A 24 19.45 -5.41 -11.06
C GLU A 24 18.97 -6.09 -9.77
N ALA A 25 19.29 -5.53 -8.60
CA ALA A 25 18.80 -6.03 -7.32
C ALA A 25 17.27 -5.96 -7.23
N MET A 26 16.66 -4.86 -7.69
CA MET A 26 15.20 -4.71 -7.74
C MET A 26 14.55 -5.73 -8.68
N VAL A 27 15.12 -5.92 -9.89
CA VAL A 27 14.59 -6.90 -10.84
C VAL A 27 14.68 -8.32 -10.27
N ARG A 28 15.81 -8.68 -9.64
CA ARG A 28 15.94 -10.00 -8.97
C ARG A 28 14.87 -10.18 -7.89
N ALA A 29 14.62 -9.18 -7.05
CA ALA A 29 13.60 -9.27 -6.01
C ALA A 29 12.19 -9.41 -6.57
N ASP A 30 11.87 -8.72 -7.64
CA ASP A 30 10.58 -8.87 -8.32
C ASP A 30 10.41 -10.28 -8.87
N MET A 31 11.47 -10.85 -9.46
CA MET A 31 11.47 -12.24 -9.97
C MET A 31 11.32 -13.26 -8.84
N GLU A 32 12.04 -13.07 -7.71
CA GLU A 32 11.93 -13.95 -6.54
C GLU A 32 10.52 -13.89 -5.93
N LEU A 33 9.94 -12.69 -5.81
CA LEU A 33 8.57 -12.52 -5.34
C LEU A 33 7.57 -13.19 -6.27
N ALA A 34 7.72 -13.03 -7.57
CA ALA A 34 6.86 -13.68 -8.56
C ALA A 34 6.97 -15.21 -8.47
N ALA A 35 8.19 -15.76 -8.30
CA ALA A 35 8.45 -17.18 -8.16
C ALA A 35 7.98 -17.76 -6.81
N SER A 36 7.82 -16.94 -5.77
CA SER A 36 7.41 -17.38 -4.43
C SER A 36 6.01 -18.00 -4.37
N GLY A 37 5.20 -17.81 -5.38
CA GLY A 37 3.81 -18.28 -5.44
C GLY A 37 2.83 -17.42 -4.60
N ILE A 38 3.22 -16.22 -4.16
CA ILE A 38 2.34 -15.33 -3.39
C ILE A 38 1.04 -15.05 -4.14
N ALA A 39 1.10 -14.83 -5.46
CA ALA A 39 -0.08 -14.61 -6.26
C ALA A 39 -1.05 -15.81 -6.27
N ARG A 40 -0.57 -17.04 -6.07
CA ARG A 40 -1.42 -18.24 -5.94
C ARG A 40 -2.04 -18.35 -4.56
N ARG A 41 -1.33 -17.92 -3.50
CA ARG A 41 -1.81 -17.98 -2.11
C ARG A 41 -2.75 -16.85 -1.73
N ALA A 42 -2.64 -15.70 -2.42
CA ALA A 42 -3.55 -14.58 -2.21
C ALA A 42 -5.01 -14.99 -2.45
N LEU A 43 -5.92 -14.45 -1.67
CA LEU A 43 -7.36 -14.67 -1.85
C LEU A 43 -7.80 -14.28 -3.26
N LYS A 44 -8.81 -14.98 -3.74
CA LYS A 44 -9.38 -14.80 -5.08
C LYS A 44 -10.82 -14.29 -4.99
N ALA A 45 -11.34 -13.84 -6.12
CA ALA A 45 -12.76 -13.56 -6.24
C ALA A 45 -13.59 -14.81 -5.91
N GLY A 46 -14.55 -14.65 -5.02
CA GLY A 46 -15.36 -15.74 -4.46
C GLY A 46 -14.88 -16.27 -3.11
N ASP A 47 -13.63 -15.97 -2.70
CA ASP A 47 -13.15 -16.33 -1.37
C ASP A 47 -13.76 -15.42 -0.30
N ARG A 48 -13.92 -15.99 0.91
CA ARG A 48 -14.37 -15.22 2.06
C ARG A 48 -13.23 -14.38 2.62
N ALA A 49 -13.42 -13.06 2.68
CA ALA A 49 -12.46 -12.16 3.31
C ALA A 49 -12.33 -12.45 4.82
N PRO A 50 -11.10 -12.60 5.35
CA PRO A 50 -10.84 -12.65 6.79
C PRO A 50 -11.34 -11.39 7.50
N ASP A 51 -11.95 -11.55 8.66
CA ASP A 51 -12.32 -10.40 9.51
C ASP A 51 -11.09 -9.77 10.14
N PHE A 52 -11.17 -8.48 10.43
CA PHE A 52 -10.13 -7.75 11.14
C PHE A 52 -10.73 -6.70 12.08
N ASN A 53 -9.92 -6.31 13.06
CA ASN A 53 -10.18 -5.17 13.95
C ASN A 53 -8.87 -4.40 14.11
N LEU A 54 -8.70 -3.32 13.37
CA LEU A 54 -7.46 -2.58 13.27
C LEU A 54 -7.59 -1.14 13.77
N PRO A 55 -6.54 -0.58 14.40
CA PRO A 55 -6.53 0.82 14.78
C PRO A 55 -6.56 1.73 13.55
N ASP A 56 -7.41 2.77 13.63
CA ASP A 56 -7.47 3.84 12.64
C ASP A 56 -6.45 4.94 12.98
N ALA A 57 -5.83 5.53 11.98
CA ALA A 57 -4.87 6.62 12.11
C ALA A 57 -5.43 7.85 12.86
N ARG A 58 -6.73 8.07 12.79
CA ARG A 58 -7.43 9.18 13.47
C ARG A 58 -7.95 8.82 14.85
N GLY A 59 -7.64 7.63 15.34
CA GLY A 59 -8.09 7.09 16.62
C GLY A 59 -9.25 6.10 16.50
N GLY A 60 -9.40 5.30 17.54
CA GLY A 60 -10.39 4.23 17.56
C GLY A 60 -9.95 2.98 16.76
N HIS A 61 -10.91 2.11 16.49
CA HIS A 61 -10.71 0.87 15.77
C HIS A 61 -11.80 0.67 14.72
N VAL A 62 -11.43 0.05 13.61
CA VAL A 62 -12.33 -0.29 12.50
C VAL A 62 -12.39 -1.80 12.34
N ARG A 63 -13.61 -2.35 12.33
CA ARG A 63 -13.87 -3.77 12.08
C ARG A 63 -14.46 -3.97 10.70
N LEU A 64 -13.97 -4.96 9.98
CA LEU A 64 -14.50 -5.26 8.64
C LEU A 64 -16.00 -5.57 8.67
N LYS A 65 -16.46 -6.36 9.63
CA LYS A 65 -17.88 -6.71 9.77
C LYS A 65 -18.81 -5.50 9.94
N ASP A 66 -18.33 -4.46 10.67
CA ASP A 66 -19.12 -3.26 10.92
C ASP A 66 -19.22 -2.39 9.65
N LEU A 67 -18.15 -2.35 8.85
CA LEU A 67 -18.17 -1.72 7.53
C LEU A 67 -19.13 -2.45 6.58
N LEU A 68 -19.02 -3.79 6.51
CA LEU A 68 -19.86 -4.62 5.63
C LEU A 68 -21.35 -4.57 5.99
N ALA A 69 -21.71 -4.27 7.24
CA ALA A 69 -23.08 -4.06 7.65
C ALA A 69 -23.72 -2.81 7.00
N THR A 70 -22.90 -1.88 6.51
CA THR A 70 -23.34 -0.62 5.89
C THR A 70 -23.18 -0.57 4.37
N GLY A 71 -22.55 -1.58 3.75
CA GLY A 71 -22.38 -1.67 2.30
C GLY A 71 -21.08 -2.38 1.89
N PRO A 72 -20.80 -2.44 0.60
CA PRO A 72 -19.55 -2.99 0.08
C PRO A 72 -18.33 -2.23 0.59
N VAL A 73 -17.18 -2.93 0.67
CA VAL A 73 -15.91 -2.35 1.12
C VAL A 73 -14.85 -2.51 0.03
N VAL A 74 -14.25 -1.40 -0.36
CA VAL A 74 -13.02 -1.37 -1.14
C VAL A 74 -11.87 -1.35 -0.14
N LEU A 75 -11.06 -2.43 -0.12
CA LEU A 75 -9.93 -2.59 0.79
C LEU A 75 -8.63 -2.55 -0.02
N SER A 76 -7.80 -1.53 0.23
CA SER A 76 -6.50 -1.36 -0.41
C SER A 76 -5.38 -1.60 0.59
N PHE A 77 -4.47 -2.54 0.28
CA PHE A 77 -3.26 -2.77 1.06
C PHE A 77 -2.08 -2.02 0.43
N TYR A 78 -1.37 -1.23 1.23
CA TYR A 78 -0.21 -0.49 0.76
C TYR A 78 1.01 -0.71 1.67
N ARG A 79 2.20 -0.48 1.16
CA ARG A 79 3.46 -0.78 1.87
C ARG A 79 3.83 0.23 2.94
N GLY A 80 3.45 1.47 2.74
CA GLY A 80 3.75 2.58 3.66
C GLY A 80 3.86 3.92 2.93
N GLY A 81 3.79 5.03 3.66
CA GLY A 81 3.87 6.40 3.15
C GLY A 81 5.22 6.76 2.52
N TRP A 82 6.26 5.96 2.79
CA TRP A 82 7.58 6.05 2.16
C TRP A 82 7.59 5.56 0.70
N CYS A 83 6.57 4.83 0.26
CA CYS A 83 6.51 4.23 -1.07
C CYS A 83 5.84 5.18 -2.07
N PRO A 84 6.56 5.74 -3.05
CA PRO A 84 5.97 6.70 -3.98
C PRO A 84 4.86 6.11 -4.84
N TYR A 85 4.96 4.85 -5.27
CA TYR A 85 3.88 4.16 -5.99
C TYR A 85 2.59 4.07 -5.16
N CYS A 86 2.74 3.79 -3.84
CA CYS A 86 1.60 3.73 -2.93
C CYS A 86 0.95 5.12 -2.77
N ASN A 87 1.74 6.18 -2.71
CA ASN A 87 1.21 7.55 -2.62
C ASN A 87 0.43 7.93 -3.89
N LEU A 88 0.89 7.54 -5.08
CA LEU A 88 0.15 7.74 -6.34
C LEU A 88 -1.20 6.99 -6.31
N GLU A 89 -1.19 5.74 -5.85
CA GLU A 89 -2.42 4.95 -5.72
C GLU A 89 -3.38 5.54 -4.69
N LEU A 90 -2.89 5.90 -3.49
CA LEU A 90 -3.72 6.52 -2.45
C LEU A 90 -4.34 7.84 -2.93
N HIS A 91 -3.59 8.63 -3.69
CA HIS A 91 -4.11 9.86 -4.28
C HIS A 91 -5.20 9.58 -5.32
N ALA A 92 -5.01 8.61 -6.20
CA ALA A 92 -6.03 8.20 -7.16
C ALA A 92 -7.29 7.64 -6.48
N LEU A 93 -7.14 6.87 -5.40
CA LEU A 93 -8.25 6.39 -4.58
C LEU A 93 -8.99 7.54 -3.90
N GLN A 94 -8.28 8.57 -3.42
CA GLN A 94 -8.89 9.77 -2.87
C GLN A 94 -9.72 10.52 -3.92
N GLN A 95 -9.24 10.62 -5.14
CA GLN A 95 -9.99 11.21 -6.25
C GLN A 95 -11.23 10.38 -6.61
N ALA A 96 -11.17 9.05 -6.51
CA ALA A 96 -12.28 8.16 -6.79
C ALA A 96 -13.29 8.05 -5.62
N LEU A 97 -12.95 8.54 -4.42
CA LEU A 97 -13.76 8.38 -3.21
C LEU A 97 -15.21 8.88 -3.36
N PRO A 98 -15.49 10.05 -4.00
CA PRO A 98 -16.87 10.49 -4.17
C PRO A 98 -17.73 9.49 -4.95
N GLU A 99 -17.17 8.86 -5.98
CA GLU A 99 -17.86 7.85 -6.79
C GLU A 99 -18.06 6.54 -6.01
N ILE A 100 -17.03 6.08 -5.29
CA ILE A 100 -17.10 4.91 -4.40
C ILE A 100 -18.23 5.10 -3.38
N THR A 101 -18.28 6.27 -2.75
CA THR A 101 -19.31 6.61 -1.76
C THR A 101 -20.70 6.70 -2.39
N ARG A 102 -20.81 7.27 -3.60
CA ARG A 102 -22.09 7.36 -4.33
C ARG A 102 -22.66 5.97 -4.64
N LEU A 103 -21.80 4.98 -4.84
CA LEU A 103 -22.18 3.57 -5.03
C LEU A 103 -22.50 2.84 -3.71
N GLY A 104 -22.49 3.53 -2.57
CA GLY A 104 -22.77 2.97 -1.25
C GLY A 104 -21.61 2.17 -0.65
N ALA A 105 -20.43 2.20 -1.28
CA ALA A 105 -19.25 1.49 -0.79
C ALA A 105 -18.41 2.34 0.17
N LYS A 106 -17.64 1.67 1.03
CA LYS A 106 -16.63 2.28 1.91
C LYS A 106 -15.24 1.99 1.36
N LEU A 107 -14.35 2.97 1.46
CA LEU A 107 -12.93 2.81 1.11
C LEU A 107 -12.09 2.79 2.39
N VAL A 108 -11.19 1.81 2.49
CA VAL A 108 -10.27 1.64 3.61
C VAL A 108 -8.89 1.27 3.05
N ALA A 109 -7.84 1.92 3.53
CA ALA A 109 -6.47 1.53 3.27
C ALA A 109 -5.84 0.85 4.50
N VAL A 110 -4.99 -0.15 4.28
CA VAL A 110 -4.31 -0.91 5.35
C VAL A 110 -2.81 -0.98 5.07
N SER A 111 -2.01 -0.71 6.08
CA SER A 111 -0.54 -0.72 6.02
C SER A 111 0.05 -1.34 7.27
N PRO A 112 1.25 -1.96 7.21
CA PRO A 112 1.97 -2.42 8.40
C PRO A 112 2.58 -1.30 9.25
N GLN A 113 2.39 -0.04 8.88
CA GLN A 113 2.88 1.13 9.62
C GLN A 113 2.17 1.28 10.97
N THR A 114 2.81 1.99 11.89
CA THR A 114 2.20 2.41 13.17
C THR A 114 1.06 3.42 12.92
N PRO A 115 0.15 3.64 13.90
CA PRO A 115 -0.89 4.66 13.76
C PRO A 115 -0.35 6.06 13.47
N ASP A 116 0.74 6.48 14.09
CA ASP A 116 1.37 7.80 13.87
C ASP A 116 1.91 7.94 12.43
N GLU A 117 2.57 6.90 11.92
CA GLU A 117 3.03 6.88 10.52
C GLU A 117 1.85 6.86 9.54
N SER A 118 0.77 6.17 9.89
CA SER A 118 -0.47 6.13 9.11
C SER A 118 -1.17 7.49 9.12
N LEU A 119 -1.13 8.21 10.26
CA LEU A 119 -1.64 9.57 10.37
C LEU A 119 -0.82 10.52 9.48
N SER A 120 0.51 10.46 9.57
CA SER A 120 1.40 11.25 8.70
C SER A 120 1.14 11.00 7.21
N THR A 121 0.88 9.74 6.83
CA THR A 121 0.50 9.37 5.45
C THR A 121 -0.84 9.98 5.05
N THR A 122 -1.82 9.95 5.98
CA THR A 122 -3.16 10.51 5.79
C THR A 122 -3.10 12.03 5.55
N GLU A 123 -2.33 12.74 6.37
CA GLU A 123 -2.15 14.19 6.26
C GLU A 123 -1.40 14.57 4.99
N LYS A 124 -0.26 13.93 4.72
CA LYS A 124 0.56 14.19 3.53
C LYS A 124 -0.21 14.02 2.22
N ASN A 125 -1.10 13.03 2.14
CA ASN A 125 -1.89 12.74 0.95
C ASN A 125 -3.31 13.32 1.01
N ALA A 126 -3.64 14.11 2.04
CA ALA A 126 -4.98 14.71 2.25
C ALA A 126 -6.12 13.67 2.13
N LEU A 127 -5.91 12.47 2.72
CA LEU A 127 -6.88 11.37 2.63
C LEU A 127 -8.07 11.62 3.55
N SER A 128 -9.28 11.38 3.07
CA SER A 128 -10.51 11.52 3.85
C SER A 128 -11.18 10.19 4.22
N PHE A 129 -10.65 9.07 3.71
CA PHE A 129 -11.05 7.71 4.10
C PHE A 129 -10.17 7.16 5.22
N SER A 130 -10.60 6.05 5.85
CA SER A 130 -9.87 5.40 6.95
C SER A 130 -8.56 4.78 6.48
N VAL A 131 -7.49 5.03 7.23
CA VAL A 131 -6.17 4.42 7.05
C VAL A 131 -5.84 3.63 8.31
N LEU A 132 -5.72 2.31 8.17
CA LEU A 132 -5.61 1.37 9.27
C LEU A 132 -4.19 0.82 9.39
N SER A 133 -3.80 0.52 10.62
CA SER A 133 -2.47 0.01 10.97
C SER A 133 -2.53 -1.48 11.30
N ASP A 134 -1.96 -2.31 10.40
CA ASP A 134 -1.80 -3.77 10.57
C ASP A 134 -0.38 -4.10 11.03
N ILE A 135 0.00 -3.65 12.24
CA ILE A 135 1.33 -3.88 12.82
C ILE A 135 1.61 -5.37 12.88
N GLY A 136 2.74 -5.81 12.30
CA GLY A 136 3.10 -7.22 12.19
C GLY A 136 2.42 -7.96 11.04
N SER A 137 1.61 -7.25 10.20
CA SER A 137 1.01 -7.76 8.97
C SER A 137 0.12 -8.99 9.18
N THR A 138 -0.59 -9.07 10.30
CA THR A 138 -1.45 -10.22 10.63
C THR A 138 -2.61 -10.33 9.64
N THR A 139 -3.24 -9.20 9.32
CA THR A 139 -4.33 -9.14 8.34
C THR A 139 -3.81 -9.44 6.94
N ALA A 140 -2.71 -8.82 6.52
CA ALA A 140 -2.09 -9.08 5.22
C ALA A 140 -1.68 -10.56 5.06
N LYS A 141 -1.20 -11.21 6.13
CA LYS A 141 -0.92 -12.67 6.15
C LYS A 141 -2.18 -13.48 5.96
N ALA A 142 -3.28 -13.13 6.62
CA ALA A 142 -4.56 -13.82 6.49
C ALA A 142 -5.13 -13.69 5.06
N PHE A 143 -4.89 -12.55 4.37
CA PHE A 143 -5.23 -12.36 2.97
C PHE A 143 -4.25 -13.05 2.00
N GLY A 144 -3.16 -13.66 2.49
CA GLY A 144 -2.16 -14.35 1.68
C GLY A 144 -1.26 -13.43 0.85
N ILE A 145 -1.17 -12.14 1.19
CA ILE A 145 -0.43 -11.12 0.44
C ILE A 145 0.82 -10.59 1.16
N ALA A 146 1.06 -11.03 2.41
CA ALA A 146 2.25 -10.65 3.14
C ALA A 146 3.50 -11.34 2.59
N TYR A 147 4.58 -10.58 2.42
CA TYR A 147 5.90 -11.09 2.04
C TYR A 147 7.00 -10.34 2.79
N GLU A 148 8.12 -11.00 2.98
CA GLU A 148 9.32 -10.35 3.50
C GLU A 148 10.15 -9.83 2.33
N SER A 149 10.40 -8.52 2.30
CA SER A 149 11.35 -7.97 1.34
C SER A 149 12.76 -8.49 1.69
N CYS A 150 13.53 -8.89 0.68
CA CYS A 150 14.89 -9.35 0.87
C CYS A 150 15.68 -8.34 1.71
N ARG A 151 16.25 -8.76 2.85
CA ARG A 151 17.00 -7.89 3.79
C ARG A 151 18.15 -7.14 3.11
N ARG A 152 18.72 -7.71 2.04
CA ARG A 152 19.78 -7.07 1.23
C ARG A 152 19.28 -5.84 0.50
N ILE A 153 18.10 -5.91 -0.14
CA ILE A 153 17.51 -4.75 -0.83
C ILE A 153 17.10 -3.66 0.16
N ALA A 154 16.60 -4.02 1.33
CA ALA A 154 16.28 -3.04 2.37
C ALA A 154 17.51 -2.32 2.91
N ALA A 155 18.70 -2.96 2.91
CA ALA A 155 19.97 -2.32 3.25
C ALA A 155 20.43 -1.38 2.13
N ASP A 156 20.34 -1.83 0.88
CA ASP A 156 20.73 -1.05 -0.31
C ASP A 156 19.80 0.15 -0.53
N LEU A 157 18.48 -0.03 -0.32
CA LEU A 157 17.50 1.06 -0.36
C LEU A 157 17.65 2.06 0.79
N ARG A 158 18.18 1.65 1.96
CA ARG A 158 18.52 2.60 3.02
C ARG A 158 19.71 3.48 2.66
N ALA A 159 20.65 2.96 1.86
CA ALA A 159 21.76 3.75 1.31
C ALA A 159 21.29 4.79 0.27
N LEU A 160 20.11 4.56 -0.34
CA LEU A 160 19.46 5.47 -1.30
C LEU A 160 18.49 6.47 -0.64
N ARG A 161 18.40 6.52 0.69
CA ARG A 161 17.51 7.48 1.41
C ARG A 161 17.62 8.93 0.90
N PRO A 162 18.79 9.46 0.50
CA PRO A 162 18.87 10.80 -0.07
C PRO A 162 18.09 10.98 -1.38
N CYS A 163 17.85 9.89 -2.13
CA CYS A 163 17.09 9.94 -3.39
C CYS A 163 15.57 9.82 -3.19
N PHE A 164 15.09 9.44 -1.98
CA PHE A 164 13.68 9.20 -1.69
C PHE A 164 13.05 10.24 -0.75
N THR A 165 13.87 10.99 -0.03
CA THR A 165 13.40 12.15 0.72
C THR A 165 13.46 13.33 -0.23
N GLY A 166 12.30 13.73 -0.75
CA GLY A 166 12.11 15.01 -1.45
C GLY A 166 12.29 16.17 -0.45
N GLU A 167 13.46 16.25 0.18
CA GLU A 167 13.94 17.45 0.87
C GLU A 167 14.90 18.17 -0.07
N GLU A 168 14.47 19.37 -0.40
CA GLU A 168 15.20 20.49 -0.97
C GLU A 168 15.43 20.54 -2.49
N ARG A 169 14.56 21.34 -3.15
CA ARG A 169 15.04 22.70 -3.54
C ARG A 169 13.89 23.65 -3.66
#